data_9738780b513dfce99046073e62c3718a
#
_entry.id   9738780b513dfce99046073e62c3718a
#
_cell.length_a   1.000
_cell.length_b   1.000
_cell.length_c   1.000
_cell.angle_alpha   90.00
_cell.angle_beta   90.00
_cell.angle_gamma   90.00
#
_symmetry.space_group_name_H-M   'P 1'
#
loop_
_entity.id
_entity.type
_entity.pdbx_description
1 polymer ?
#
loop_
_entity_poly.entity_id
_entity_poly.type
_entity_poly.pdbx_seq_one_letter_code
_entity_poly.pdbx_strand_id
1 'polypeptide(L)'
;MSTSASELQAARAVKVSVTNDVLRVELADGRMLAVPTAWYPRLAHGNARERSHWRLIGQGTGVHWPDLDEDISIESLLAGRRSGETRQSLKRWLGSRSSKAAPRKSSRAR
;
A
#
# COMPACT_ATOMS: atom_id res chain seq x y z
N MET A 1 30.15 -8.63 4.59
CA MET A 1 29.52 -8.41 3.44
C MET A 1 28.31 -7.57 3.56
N SER A 2 28.31 -6.59 2.94
CA SER A 2 27.29 -5.61 3.07
C SER A 2 25.99 -6.08 2.47
N THR A 3 24.93 -5.45 2.84
CA THR A 3 23.69 -5.57 2.16
C THR A 3 23.86 -4.96 0.81
N SER A 4 23.74 -5.75 -0.15
CA SER A 4 23.99 -5.29 -1.49
C SER A 4 22.69 -5.05 -2.20
N ALA A 5 22.82 -4.43 -3.36
CA ALA A 5 21.66 -4.25 -4.22
C ALA A 5 21.04 -5.60 -4.57
N SER A 6 21.88 -6.63 -4.76
CA SER A 6 21.33 -7.93 -5.11
C SER A 6 20.53 -8.53 -3.96
N GLU A 7 20.93 -8.28 -2.73
CA GLU A 7 20.16 -8.77 -1.59
C GLU A 7 18.81 -8.06 -1.53
N LEU A 8 18.80 -6.77 -1.75
CA LEU A 8 17.55 -6.03 -1.79
C LEU A 8 16.67 -6.49 -2.94
N GLN A 9 17.28 -6.77 -4.08
CA GLN A 9 16.52 -7.23 -5.23
C GLN A 9 15.95 -8.62 -5.01
N ALA A 10 16.62 -9.42 -4.18
CA ALA A 10 16.14 -10.76 -3.89
C ALA A 10 14.98 -10.75 -2.90
N ALA A 11 14.77 -9.65 -2.20
CA ALA A 11 13.69 -9.58 -1.23
C ALA A 11 12.36 -9.55 -1.96
N ARG A 12 11.53 -10.53 -1.68
CA ARG A 12 10.24 -10.65 -2.33
C ARG A 12 9.16 -10.88 -1.30
N ALA A 13 8.04 -10.23 -1.49
CA ALA A 13 6.89 -10.40 -0.61
C ALA A 13 6.16 -11.68 -0.98
N VAL A 14 5.63 -12.35 0.03
CA VAL A 14 4.77 -13.51 -0.19
C VAL A 14 3.40 -13.30 0.45
N LYS A 15 3.28 -12.39 1.39
CA LYS A 15 2.03 -12.13 2.05
C LYS A 15 2.01 -10.72 2.60
N VAL A 16 0.85 -10.10 2.57
CA VAL A 16 0.68 -8.72 3.02
C VAL A 16 -0.55 -8.63 3.90
N SER A 17 -0.48 -7.84 4.95
CA SER A 17 -1.66 -7.51 5.73
C SER A 17 -1.59 -6.06 6.15
N VAL A 18 -2.74 -5.41 6.20
CA VAL A 18 -2.80 -4.00 6.55
C VAL A 18 -3.92 -3.79 7.55
N THR A 19 -3.56 -3.22 8.69
CA THR A 19 -4.56 -2.82 9.68
C THR A 19 -4.58 -1.29 9.72
N ASN A 20 -5.38 -0.72 10.62
CA ASN A 20 -5.38 0.72 10.79
C ASN A 20 -4.00 1.23 11.20
N ASP A 21 -3.23 0.41 11.86
CA ASP A 21 -1.97 0.87 12.47
C ASP A 21 -0.73 0.38 11.75
N VAL A 22 -0.78 -0.83 11.20
CA VAL A 22 0.45 -1.49 10.74
C VAL A 22 0.26 -2.11 9.37
N LEU A 23 1.23 -1.86 8.52
CA LEU A 23 1.39 -2.57 7.26
C LEU A 23 2.46 -3.63 7.49
N ARG A 24 2.11 -4.91 7.31
CA ARG A 24 3.03 -6.02 7.47
C ARG A 24 3.23 -6.73 6.15
N VAL A 25 4.48 -7.07 5.88
CA VAL A 25 4.82 -7.80 4.67
C VAL A 25 5.74 -8.94 5.06
N GLU A 26 5.35 -10.16 4.71
CA GLU A 26 6.20 -11.32 4.92
C GLU A 26 7.01 -11.54 3.66
N LEU A 27 8.30 -11.76 3.85
CA LEU A 27 9.21 -11.97 2.74
C LEU A 27 9.48 -13.45 2.54
N ALA A 28 9.88 -13.79 1.33
CA ALA A 28 10.14 -15.18 0.97
C ALA A 28 11.25 -15.80 1.80
N ASP A 29 12.17 -14.98 2.32
CA ASP A 29 13.28 -15.50 3.12
C ASP A 29 12.93 -15.64 4.59
N GLY A 30 11.69 -15.41 4.95
CA GLY A 30 11.23 -15.57 6.33
C GLY A 30 11.23 -14.30 7.15
N ARG A 31 11.79 -13.22 6.65
CA ARG A 31 11.75 -11.96 7.38
C ARG A 31 10.37 -11.33 7.29
N MET A 32 10.05 -10.51 8.26
CA MET A 32 8.81 -9.78 8.24
C MET A 32 9.12 -8.30 8.40
N LEU A 33 8.51 -7.49 7.55
CA LEU A 33 8.61 -6.05 7.65
C LEU A 33 7.33 -5.51 8.24
N ALA A 34 7.44 -4.51 9.09
CA ALA A 34 6.27 -3.85 9.65
C ALA A 34 6.55 -2.37 9.69
N VAL A 35 5.66 -1.58 9.12
CA VAL A 35 5.78 -0.13 9.15
C VAL A 35 4.41 0.46 9.47
N PRO A 36 4.38 1.69 9.98
CA PRO A 36 3.08 2.32 10.25
C PRO A 36 2.27 2.51 8.97
N THR A 37 1.00 2.14 9.03
CA THR A 37 0.11 2.37 7.90
C THR A 37 0.04 3.84 7.55
N ALA A 38 0.21 4.70 8.55
CA ALA A 38 0.17 6.15 8.33
C ALA A 38 1.26 6.65 7.38
N TRP A 39 2.31 5.87 7.16
CA TRP A 39 3.33 6.24 6.19
C TRP A 39 2.79 6.27 4.77
N TYR A 40 1.65 5.62 4.54
CA TYR A 40 1.04 5.50 3.22
C TYR A 40 -0.40 5.97 3.30
N PRO A 41 -0.62 7.27 3.07
CA PRO A 41 -1.94 7.86 3.32
C PRO A 41 -3.09 7.17 2.59
N ARG A 42 -2.85 6.68 1.38
CA ARG A 42 -3.93 6.00 0.66
C ARG A 42 -4.33 4.71 1.36
N LEU A 43 -3.36 3.99 1.93
CA LEU A 43 -3.70 2.82 2.73
C LEU A 43 -4.44 3.23 4.00
N ALA A 44 -3.98 4.31 4.62
CA ALA A 44 -4.60 4.76 5.86
C ALA A 44 -6.06 5.16 5.66
N HIS A 45 -6.38 5.70 4.49
CA HIS A 45 -7.74 6.11 4.18
C HIS A 45 -8.59 4.99 3.59
N GLY A 46 -8.00 3.85 3.30
CA GLY A 46 -8.73 2.72 2.76
C GLY A 46 -9.52 2.02 3.85
N ASN A 47 -10.52 1.24 3.44
CA ASN A 47 -11.25 0.40 4.37
C ASN A 47 -10.65 -1.00 4.38
N ALA A 48 -11.17 -1.87 5.26
CA ALA A 48 -10.60 -3.19 5.42
C ALA A 48 -10.62 -4.00 4.13
N ARG A 49 -11.70 -3.87 3.39
CA ARG A 49 -11.84 -4.60 2.14
C ARG A 49 -10.80 -4.13 1.13
N GLU A 50 -10.65 -2.83 1.00
CA GLU A 50 -9.67 -2.27 0.05
C GLU A 50 -8.26 -2.65 0.43
N ARG A 51 -7.95 -2.64 1.72
CA ARG A 51 -6.63 -2.98 2.21
C ARG A 51 -6.31 -4.46 2.01
N SER A 52 -7.31 -5.31 2.01
CA SER A 52 -7.10 -6.73 1.80
C SER A 52 -7.07 -7.11 0.32
N HIS A 53 -7.44 -6.18 -0.55
CA HIS A 53 -7.44 -6.43 -1.98
C HIS A 53 -6.11 -5.95 -2.56
N TRP A 54 -5.09 -6.78 -2.42
CA TRP A 54 -3.75 -6.48 -2.92
C TRP A 54 -3.28 -7.61 -3.81
N ARG A 55 -2.32 -7.30 -4.63
CA ARG A 55 -1.68 -8.33 -5.42
C ARG A 55 -0.21 -8.01 -5.52
N LEU A 56 0.59 -9.06 -5.70
CA LEU A 56 2.01 -8.91 -5.87
C LEU A 56 2.31 -8.58 -7.32
N ILE A 57 3.26 -7.70 -7.51
CA ILE A 57 3.72 -7.34 -8.85
C ILE A 57 5.23 -7.53 -8.89
N GLY A 58 5.76 -7.67 -10.10
CA GLY A 58 7.22 -7.85 -10.25
C GLY A 58 7.72 -9.06 -9.51
N GLN A 59 6.96 -10.15 -9.52
CA GLN A 59 7.36 -11.39 -8.85
C GLN A 59 7.60 -11.19 -7.36
N GLY A 60 6.82 -10.31 -6.75
CA GLY A 60 6.93 -10.08 -5.32
C GLY A 60 7.84 -8.93 -4.94
N THR A 61 8.39 -8.21 -5.92
CA THR A 61 9.20 -7.05 -5.59
C THR A 61 8.36 -5.83 -5.27
N GLY A 62 7.06 -5.89 -5.55
CA GLY A 62 6.16 -4.81 -5.24
C GLY A 62 4.78 -5.33 -4.89
N VAL A 63 3.96 -4.46 -4.31
CA VAL A 63 2.59 -4.76 -3.95
C VAL A 63 1.71 -3.66 -4.52
N HIS A 64 0.59 -4.06 -5.09
CA HIS A 64 -0.35 -3.12 -5.71
C HIS A 64 -1.73 -3.28 -5.09
N TRP A 65 -2.33 -2.16 -4.73
CA TRP A 65 -3.71 -2.12 -4.23
C TRP A 65 -4.57 -1.42 -5.28
N PRO A 66 -5.30 -2.17 -6.10
CA PRO A 66 -6.05 -1.55 -7.21
C PRO A 66 -7.14 -0.59 -6.76
N ASP A 67 -7.80 -0.88 -5.65
CA ASP A 67 -8.88 0.00 -5.19
C ASP A 67 -8.37 1.33 -4.65
N LEU A 68 -7.12 1.37 -4.24
CA LEU A 68 -6.52 2.55 -3.64
C LEU A 68 -5.52 3.22 -4.57
N ASP A 69 -5.27 2.60 -5.73
CA ASP A 69 -4.30 3.10 -6.68
C ASP A 69 -2.96 3.34 -5.98
N GLU A 70 -2.53 2.35 -5.22
CA GLU A 70 -1.30 2.44 -4.46
C GLU A 70 -0.34 1.32 -4.85
N ASP A 71 0.92 1.68 -5.05
CA ASP A 71 2.00 0.73 -5.32
C ASP A 71 3.09 0.97 -4.31
N ILE A 72 3.61 -0.10 -3.74
CA ILE A 72 4.71 0.00 -2.79
C ILE A 72 5.77 -1.02 -3.18
N SER A 73 7.01 -0.57 -3.31
CA SER A 73 8.09 -1.50 -3.60
C SER A 73 8.67 -2.04 -2.30
N ILE A 74 9.08 -3.29 -2.33
CA ILE A 74 9.70 -3.91 -1.16
C ILE A 74 11.03 -3.23 -0.86
N GLU A 75 11.74 -2.83 -1.90
CA GLU A 75 13.00 -2.11 -1.71
C GLU A 75 12.78 -0.81 -0.93
N SER A 76 11.73 -0.08 -1.25
CA SER A 76 11.42 1.15 -0.52
C SER A 76 11.08 0.86 0.93
N LEU A 77 10.35 -0.20 1.19
CA LEU A 77 10.02 -0.57 2.56
C LEU A 77 11.28 -0.91 3.36
N LEU A 78 12.18 -1.68 2.74
CA LEU A 78 13.43 -2.04 3.40
C LEU A 78 14.28 -0.81 3.68
N ALA A 79 14.22 0.18 2.81
CA ALA A 79 14.98 1.40 2.98
C ALA A 79 14.31 2.38 3.96
N GLY A 80 13.12 2.05 4.43
CA GLY A 80 12.41 2.92 5.36
C GLY A 80 11.81 4.15 4.73
N ARG A 81 11.57 4.11 3.43
CA ARG A 81 11.00 5.25 2.75
C ARG A 81 9.49 5.30 2.94
N ARG A 82 8.99 6.50 3.16
CA ARG A 82 7.56 6.70 3.26
C ARG A 82 6.99 7.07 1.90
N SER A 83 5.66 7.14 1.82
CA SER A 83 5.00 7.57 0.61
C SER A 83 5.46 8.97 0.24
N GLY A 84 5.63 9.20 -1.06
CA GLY A 84 5.91 10.54 -1.54
C GLY A 84 4.67 11.36 -1.81
N GLU A 85 3.52 10.87 -1.37
CA GLU A 85 2.25 11.54 -1.62
C GLU A 85 2.24 12.92 -0.98
N THR A 86 1.96 13.96 -1.76
CA THR A 86 1.83 15.29 -1.20
C THR A 86 0.43 15.46 -0.66
N ARG A 87 0.26 16.46 0.20
CA ARG A 87 -1.06 16.77 0.73
C ARG A 87 -2.03 17.12 -0.39
N GLN A 88 -1.56 17.85 -1.38
CA GLN A 88 -2.40 18.24 -2.50
C GLN A 88 -2.81 17.05 -3.33
N SER A 89 -1.89 16.14 -3.59
CA SER A 89 -2.17 14.94 -4.34
C SER A 89 -3.18 14.07 -3.60
N LEU A 90 -2.99 13.92 -2.30
CA LEU A 90 -3.91 13.14 -1.49
C LEU A 90 -5.30 13.75 -1.50
N LYS A 91 -5.38 15.06 -1.40
CA LYS A 91 -6.65 15.75 -1.41
C LYS A 91 -7.40 15.50 -2.72
N ARG A 92 -6.70 15.56 -3.84
CA ARG A 92 -7.32 15.28 -5.14
C ARG A 92 -7.83 13.85 -5.20
N TRP A 93 -7.04 12.92 -4.70
CA TRP A 93 -7.40 11.52 -4.72
C TRP A 93 -8.64 11.27 -3.86
N LEU A 94 -8.68 11.86 -2.67
CA LEU A 94 -9.84 11.74 -1.79
C LEU A 94 -11.09 12.33 -2.44
N GLY A 95 -10.93 13.46 -3.12
CA GLY A 95 -12.04 14.07 -3.82
C GLY A 95 -12.55 13.20 -4.94
N SER A 96 -11.66 12.54 -5.64
CA SER A 96 -12.04 11.62 -6.70
C SER A 96 -12.84 10.45 -6.15
N ARG A 97 -12.44 9.93 -4.99
CA ARG A 97 -13.18 8.84 -4.36
C ARG A 97 -14.57 9.29 -3.93
N SER A 98 -14.66 10.46 -3.37
CA SER A 98 -15.95 11.02 -2.99
C SER A 98 -16.87 11.18 -4.17
N SER A 99 -16.33 11.70 -5.27
CA SER A 99 -17.11 11.88 -6.48
C SER A 99 -17.65 10.58 -6.99
N LYS A 100 -16.85 9.54 -6.98
CA LYS A 100 -17.29 8.24 -7.44
C LYS A 100 -18.37 7.67 -6.53
N ALA A 101 -18.26 7.89 -5.25
CA ALA A 101 -19.20 7.34 -4.31
C ALA A 101 -20.52 8.13 -4.30
N ALA A 102 -20.44 9.44 -4.46
CA ALA A 102 -21.59 10.30 -4.29
C ALA A 102 -22.77 9.93 -5.19
N PRO A 103 -22.59 9.67 -6.48
CA PRO A 103 -23.73 9.35 -7.33
C PRO A 103 -24.49 8.13 -6.83
N ARG A 104 -23.78 7.11 -6.39
CA ARG A 104 -24.47 5.91 -5.92
C ARG A 104 -25.22 6.17 -4.65
N LYS A 105 -24.62 6.95 -3.76
CA LYS A 105 -25.31 7.29 -2.53
C LYS A 105 -26.55 8.11 -2.81
N SER A 106 -26.43 9.06 -3.71
CA SER A 106 -27.56 9.90 -4.06
C SER A 106 -28.72 9.07 -4.55
N SER A 107 -28.43 8.13 -5.43
CA SER A 107 -29.50 7.36 -6.00
C SER A 107 -30.21 6.51 -4.96
N ARG A 108 -29.48 6.08 -3.94
CA ARG A 108 -30.10 5.29 -2.90
C ARG A 108 -30.80 6.13 -1.86
N ALA A 109 -30.43 7.37 -1.79
CA ALA A 109 -31.03 8.25 -0.79
C ALA A 109 -32.50 8.49 -1.03
N ARG A 110 -32.98 8.25 -2.20
CA ARG A 110 -34.37 8.43 -2.50
C ARG A 110 -35.28 7.38 -2.03
#